data_5949b7c7262bca95328cc219b729f63c
#
_entry.id   5949b7c7262bca95328cc219b729f63c
#
_cell.length_a   1.000
_cell.length_b   1.000
_cell.length_c   1.000
_cell.angle_alpha   90.00
_cell.angle_beta   90.00
_cell.angle_gamma   90.00
#
_symmetry.space_group_name_H-M   'P 1'
#
loop_
_entity.id
_entity.type
_entity.pdbx_description
1 polymer ?
#
loop_
_entity_poly.entity_id
_entity_poly.type
_entity_poly.pdbx_seq_one_letter_code
_entity_poly.pdbx_strand_id
1 'polypeptide(L)' 'MKMLNNFVSYVKNKVEVITMAIVSVYVTLIVAGRRTFAQVPKNLQPAVKADLEAMGLDENGNPIEA' A
#
# COMPACT_ATOMS: atom_id res chain seq x y z
N MET A 1 -2.99 -28.80 16.82
CA MET A 1 -1.85 -27.94 16.52
C MET A 1 -1.89 -27.43 15.09
N LYS A 2 -2.05 -28.32 14.10
CA LYS A 2 -2.11 -27.89 12.69
C LYS A 2 -3.31 -26.99 12.41
N MET A 3 -4.44 -27.24 13.02
CA MET A 3 -5.63 -26.40 12.84
C MET A 3 -5.39 -24.97 13.32
N LEU A 4 -4.69 -24.82 14.44
CA LEU A 4 -4.39 -23.50 14.98
C LEU A 4 -3.46 -22.73 14.06
N ASN A 5 -2.44 -23.41 13.50
CA ASN A 5 -1.52 -22.79 12.56
C ASN A 5 -2.25 -22.35 11.28
N ASN A 6 -3.16 -23.19 10.77
CA ASN A 6 -3.93 -22.84 9.59
C ASN A 6 -4.82 -21.64 9.84
N PHE A 7 -5.41 -21.55 11.03
CA PHE A 7 -6.25 -20.42 11.39
C PHE A 7 -5.43 -19.12 11.43
N VAL A 8 -4.25 -19.17 12.04
CA VAL A 8 -3.37 -18.01 12.12
C VAL A 8 -2.95 -17.56 10.73
N SER A 9 -2.60 -18.49 9.84
CA SER A 9 -2.23 -18.15 8.47
C SER A 9 -3.39 -17.51 7.71
N TYR A 10 -4.61 -18.03 7.91
CA TYR A 10 -5.79 -17.48 7.26
C TYR A 10 -6.04 -16.03 7.69
N VAL A 11 -6.00 -15.76 9.00
CA VAL A 11 -6.20 -14.41 9.53
C VAL A 11 -5.13 -13.46 9.01
N LYS A 12 -3.89 -13.91 9.00
CA LYS A 12 -2.76 -13.11 8.52
C LYS A 12 -2.93 -12.73 7.05
N ASN A 13 -3.33 -13.70 6.22
CA ASN A 13 -3.56 -13.45 4.79
C ASN A 13 -4.68 -12.44 4.57
N LYS A 14 -5.76 -12.52 5.35
CA LYS A 14 -6.86 -11.57 5.24
C LYS A 14 -6.41 -10.15 5.60
N VAL A 15 -5.61 -10.02 6.64
CA VAL A 15 -5.08 -8.71 7.04
C VAL A 15 -4.18 -8.15 5.94
N GLU A 16 -3.33 -8.96 5.33
CA GLU A 16 -2.46 -8.52 4.23
C GLU A 16 -3.27 -8.05 3.04
N VAL A 17 -4.32 -8.77 2.65
CA VAL A 17 -5.17 -8.39 1.52
C VAL A 17 -5.85 -7.05 1.80
N ILE A 18 -6.38 -6.85 3.01
CA ILE A 18 -7.01 -5.59 3.37
C ILE A 18 -6.00 -4.44 3.33
N THR A 19 -4.79 -4.65 3.84
CA THR A 19 -3.73 -3.63 3.82
C THR A 19 -3.35 -3.28 2.39
N MET A 20 -3.20 -4.27 1.51
CA MET A 20 -2.89 -4.04 0.11
C MET A 20 -3.99 -3.25 -0.60
N ALA A 21 -5.25 -3.53 -0.30
CA ALA A 21 -6.37 -2.81 -0.86
C ALA A 21 -6.35 -1.33 -0.44
N ILE A 22 -6.07 -1.07 0.82
CA ILE A 22 -5.98 0.30 1.35
C ILE A 22 -4.81 1.03 0.69
N VAL A 23 -3.65 0.38 0.57
CA VAL A 23 -2.48 0.96 -0.10
C VAL A 23 -2.82 1.33 -1.54
N SER A 24 -3.50 0.46 -2.27
CA SER A 24 -3.91 0.72 -3.65
C SER A 24 -4.84 1.92 -3.75
N VAL A 25 -5.76 2.09 -2.80
CA VAL A 25 -6.64 3.25 -2.76
C VAL A 25 -5.83 4.54 -2.59
N TYR A 26 -4.88 4.54 -1.66
CA TYR A 26 -4.04 5.72 -1.46
C TYR A 26 -3.20 6.03 -2.69
N VAL A 27 -2.62 5.02 -3.32
CA VAL A 27 -1.85 5.20 -4.56
C VAL A 27 -2.73 5.85 -5.63
N THR A 28 -3.93 5.35 -5.81
CA THR A 28 -4.87 5.90 -6.79
C THR A 28 -5.20 7.36 -6.47
N LEU A 29 -5.44 7.69 -5.21
CA LEU A 29 -5.77 9.05 -4.80
C LEU A 29 -4.59 10.00 -5.03
N ILE A 30 -3.37 9.55 -4.77
CA ILE A 30 -2.17 10.36 -5.01
C ILE A 30 -2.00 10.62 -6.51
N VAL A 31 -2.13 9.59 -7.34
CA VAL A 31 -2.02 9.72 -8.79
C VAL A 31 -3.08 10.67 -9.33
N ALA A 32 -4.28 10.62 -8.77
CA ALA A 32 -5.38 11.50 -9.17
C ALA A 32 -5.24 12.93 -8.62
N GLY A 33 -4.26 13.18 -7.77
CA GLY A 33 -4.07 14.50 -7.17
C GLY A 33 -5.05 14.85 -6.07
N ARG A 34 -5.76 13.86 -5.54
CA ARG A 34 -6.78 14.07 -4.50
C ARG A 34 -6.23 13.96 -3.08
N ARG A 35 -5.09 13.33 -2.92
CA ARG A 35 -4.40 13.18 -1.65
C ARG A 35 -2.92 13.37 -1.85
N THR A 36 -2.23 13.77 -0.78
CA THR A 36 -0.78 13.89 -0.80
C THR A 36 -0.17 12.74 -0.02
N PHE A 37 1.09 12.44 -0.27
CA PHE A 37 1.81 11.40 0.44
C PHE A 37 1.82 11.67 1.96
N ALA A 38 1.93 12.93 2.35
CA ALA A 38 1.94 13.31 3.76
C ALA A 38 0.63 12.97 4.47
N GLN A 39 -0.48 12.85 3.73
CA GLN A 39 -1.78 12.49 4.30
C GLN A 39 -1.95 10.98 4.50
N VAL A 40 -1.04 10.17 3.97
CA VAL A 40 -1.07 8.73 4.17
C VAL A 40 -0.63 8.42 5.61
N PRO A 41 -1.33 7.53 6.33
CA PRO A 41 -0.87 7.12 7.65
C PRO A 41 0.57 6.64 7.61
N LYS A 42 1.36 7.00 8.61
CA LYS A 42 2.80 6.73 8.61
C LYS A 42 3.14 5.26 8.43
N ASN A 43 2.34 4.38 9.01
CA ASN A 43 2.58 2.95 8.91
C ASN A 43 2.33 2.40 7.51
N LEU A 44 1.61 3.12 6.67
CA LEU A 44 1.34 2.74 5.29
C LEU A 44 2.24 3.44 4.28
N GLN A 45 2.91 4.51 4.68
CA GLN A 45 3.73 5.28 3.76
C GLN A 45 4.81 4.47 3.05
N PRO A 46 5.56 3.58 3.74
CA PRO A 46 6.56 2.78 3.01
C PRO A 46 5.95 1.91 1.92
N ALA A 47 4.79 1.31 2.17
CA ALA A 47 4.12 0.46 1.19
C ALA A 47 3.59 1.27 0.02
N VAL A 48 3.00 2.44 0.29
CA VAL A 48 2.51 3.35 -0.74
C VAL A 48 3.67 3.84 -1.61
N LYS A 49 4.77 4.22 -0.98
CA LYS A 49 5.96 4.68 -1.70
C LYS A 49 6.51 3.57 -2.60
N ALA A 50 6.59 2.34 -2.08
CA ALA A 50 7.07 1.20 -2.87
C ALA A 50 6.19 0.94 -4.08
N ASP A 51 4.87 1.03 -3.92
CA ASP A 51 3.93 0.85 -5.02
C ASP A 51 4.10 1.94 -6.08
N LEU A 52 4.23 3.20 -5.65
CA LEU A 52 4.45 4.29 -6.59
C LEU A 52 5.75 4.13 -7.36
N GLU A 53 6.82 3.74 -6.68
CA GLU A 53 8.11 3.50 -7.32
C GLU A 53 8.03 2.34 -8.33
N ALA A 54 7.29 1.28 -8.00
CA ALA A 54 7.08 0.17 -8.93
C ALA A 54 6.34 0.60 -10.19
N MET A 55 5.56 1.68 -10.11
CA MET A 55 4.87 2.26 -11.25
C MET A 55 5.72 3.32 -11.98
N GLY A 56 6.95 3.56 -11.51
CA GLY A 56 7.81 4.59 -12.06
C GLY A 56 7.44 6.00 -11.64
N LEU A 57 6.78 6.13 -10.49
CA LEU A 57 6.32 7.42 -9.98
C LEU A 57 7.03 7.77 -8.68
N ASP A 58 7.16 9.07 -8.41
CA ASP A 58 7.66 9.52 -7.12
C ASP A 58 6.50 9.59 -6.11
N GLU A 59 6.79 10.02 -4.89
CA GLU A 59 5.77 10.06 -3.84
C GLU A 59 4.67 11.09 -4.08
N ASN A 60 4.85 11.99 -5.03
CA ASN A 60 3.83 12.95 -5.44
C ASN A 60 2.99 12.43 -6.60
N GLY A 61 3.28 11.23 -7.10
CA GLY A 61 2.56 10.65 -8.22
C GLY A 61 3.05 11.15 -9.57
N ASN A 62 4.20 11.78 -9.62
CA ASN A 62 4.79 12.27 -10.86
C ASN A 62 5.82 11.27 -11.40
N PRO A 63 5.98 11.15 -12.73
CA PRO A 63 6.96 10.24 -13.29
C PRO A 63 8.37 10.55 -12.78
N ILE A 64 9.11 9.49 -12.43
CA ILE A 64 10.51 9.62 -12.03
C ILE A 64 11.34 9.68 -13.32
N GLU A 65 12.06 10.78 -13.47
CA GLU A 65 12.94 10.92 -14.63
C GLU A 65 14.30 10.28 -14.32
N ALA A 66 14.75 9.46 -15.23
CA ALA A 66 16.02 8.76 -15.08
C ALA A 66 17.19 9.71 -15.34
#